data_a442a42b94b2e6ca4812ea1fbda9cf80
#
_entry.id   a442a42b94b2e6ca4812ea1fbda9cf80
#
_cell.length_a   1.000
_cell.length_b   1.000
_cell.length_c   1.000
_cell.angle_alpha   90.00
_cell.angle_beta   90.00
_cell.angle_gamma   90.00
#
_symmetry.space_group_name_H-M   'P 1'
#
loop_
_entity.id
_entity.type
_entity.pdbx_description
1 polymer ?
#
loop_
_entity_poly.entity_id
_entity_poly.type
_entity_poly.pdbx_seq_one_letter_code
_entity_poly.pdbx_strand_id
1 'polypeptide(L)'
;MLLAAVGFSSCENDDDDLYDTLTGRVWAGDLGFYQDGYALDSYVYFGADGFGSDELRYADNGRLLDTLNIQWDAYDDTVYIDYGRVDLPRELRRVHIRRGMLTADLYIGGRYYDRITLYMR
;
A
#
# COMPACT_ATOMS: atom_id res chain seq x y z
N MET A 1 -26.23 13.26 22.03
CA MET A 1 -25.77 12.79 22.04
C MET A 1 -24.99 12.77 21.69
N LEU A 2 -24.90 12.66 21.63
CA LEU A 2 -24.21 12.29 21.41
C LEU A 2 -23.38 12.13 20.99
N LEU A 3 -23.28 12.14 20.91
CA LEU A 3 -22.55 11.68 20.62
C LEU A 3 -21.87 11.24 20.30
N ALA A 4 -21.93 11.25 20.25
CA ALA A 4 -21.34 10.52 20.04
C ALA A 4 -20.72 10.15 19.63
N ALA A 5 -20.89 10.25 19.68
CA ALA A 5 -20.43 9.63 19.43
C ALA A 5 -19.79 9.35 19.04
N VAL A 6 -19.93 9.54 19.13
CA VAL A 6 -19.41 8.99 18.92
C VAL A 6 -18.68 8.63 18.52
N GLY A 7 -18.88 8.75 18.52
CA GLY A 7 -18.29 8.09 18.25
C GLY A 7 -17.59 7.97 17.73
N PHE A 8 -17.64 8.00 17.84
CA PHE A 8 -17.08 7.56 17.39
C PHE A 8 -16.35 7.10 17.04
N SER A 9 -16.34 7.22 17.08
CA SER A 9 -15.81 6.51 16.75
C SER A 9 -15.26 5.98 16.39
N SER A 10 -15.21 5.92 16.60
CA SER A 10 -14.78 5.24 16.31
C SER A 10 -14.40 4.77 15.71
N CYS A 11 -14.43 4.88 15.66
CA CYS A 11 -14.21 4.39 15.26
C CYS A 11 -13.75 3.84 14.76
N GLU A 12 -13.94 4.00 15.02
CA GLU A 12 -13.45 3.10 14.57
C GLU A 12 -12.77 2.88 13.36
N ASN A 13 -11.91 2.41 13.19
CA ASN A 13 -11.26 2.08 11.96
C ASN A 13 -12.02 1.05 11.23
N ASP A 14 -12.77 1.47 10.29
CA ASP A 14 -13.47 0.56 9.42
C ASP A 14 -12.74 0.54 8.07
N ASP A 15 -13.22 -0.29 7.16
CA ASP A 15 -12.63 -0.45 5.84
C ASP A 15 -12.62 0.85 5.05
N ASP A 16 -13.66 1.66 5.23
CA ASP A 16 -13.79 2.91 4.52
C ASP A 16 -12.69 3.89 4.91
N ASP A 17 -12.34 3.92 6.19
CA ASP A 17 -11.28 4.81 6.66
C ASP A 17 -9.94 4.47 6.03
N LEU A 18 -9.60 3.20 5.95
CA LEU A 18 -8.34 2.78 5.34
C LEU A 18 -8.34 3.08 3.84
N TYR A 19 -9.43 2.73 3.16
CA TYR A 19 -9.57 2.99 1.73
C TYR A 19 -9.43 4.48 1.45
N ASP A 20 -10.16 5.30 2.20
CA ASP A 20 -10.15 6.75 2.01
C ASP A 20 -8.77 7.35 2.29
N THR A 21 -8.10 6.86 3.32
CA THR A 21 -6.77 7.37 3.68
C THR A 21 -5.75 7.11 2.58
N LEU A 22 -5.85 5.96 1.92
CA LEU A 22 -4.92 5.58 0.88
C LEU A 22 -5.20 6.26 -0.45
N THR A 23 -6.47 6.51 -0.73
CA THR A 23 -6.94 6.96 -2.05
C THR A 23 -6.39 8.31 -2.43
N GLY A 24 -5.96 8.44 -3.70
CA GLY A 24 -5.54 9.71 -4.27
C GLY A 24 -4.16 10.15 -3.85
N ARG A 25 -3.40 9.28 -3.22
CA ARG A 25 -2.06 9.58 -2.71
C ARG A 25 -1.08 8.56 -3.20
N VAL A 26 0.20 8.94 -3.22
CA VAL A 26 1.29 8.04 -3.57
C VAL A 26 1.98 7.61 -2.27
N TRP A 27 2.22 6.31 -2.16
CA TRP A 27 2.91 5.72 -1.01
C TRP A 27 4.18 5.05 -1.50
N ALA A 28 5.32 5.40 -0.93
CA ALA A 28 6.62 4.97 -1.43
C ALA A 28 7.36 4.11 -0.42
N GLY A 29 7.97 3.02 -0.90
CA GLY A 29 8.81 2.15 -0.10
C GLY A 29 9.09 0.83 -0.79
N ASP A 30 9.66 -0.09 -0.05
CA ASP A 30 10.09 -1.39 -0.56
C ASP A 30 8.96 -2.40 -0.45
N LEU A 31 8.43 -2.84 -1.58
CA LEU A 31 7.42 -3.90 -1.65
C LEU A 31 8.01 -5.21 -2.19
N GLY A 32 9.32 -5.39 -2.08
CA GLY A 32 9.96 -6.65 -2.42
C GLY A 32 10.25 -6.85 -3.89
N PHE A 33 10.35 -5.77 -4.67
CA PHE A 33 10.71 -5.86 -6.08
C PHE A 33 12.21 -5.71 -6.25
N TYR A 34 12.77 -6.50 -7.15
CA TYR A 34 14.20 -6.49 -7.50
C TYR A 34 14.36 -6.60 -9.00
N GLN A 35 15.43 -6.03 -9.50
CA GLN A 35 15.84 -6.18 -10.91
C GLN A 35 17.33 -6.46 -10.95
N ASP A 36 17.69 -7.67 -11.40
CA ASP A 36 19.10 -8.10 -11.51
C ASP A 36 19.88 -7.91 -10.20
N GLY A 37 19.23 -8.23 -9.07
CA GLY A 37 19.82 -8.11 -7.75
C GLY A 37 19.77 -6.71 -7.14
N TYR A 38 19.27 -5.71 -7.87
CA TYR A 38 19.13 -4.36 -7.35
C TYR A 38 17.74 -4.16 -6.77
N ALA A 39 17.70 -3.60 -5.57
CA ALA A 39 16.42 -3.32 -4.91
C ALA A 39 15.69 -2.19 -5.64
N LEU A 40 14.37 -2.34 -5.72
CA LEU A 40 13.50 -1.32 -6.30
C LEU A 40 12.58 -0.78 -5.22
N ASP A 41 12.33 0.52 -5.26
CA ASP A 41 11.28 1.12 -4.47
C ASP A 41 10.01 1.22 -5.30
N SER A 42 8.90 0.98 -4.65
CA SER A 42 7.57 1.15 -5.22
C SER A 42 7.05 2.53 -4.88
N TYR A 43 6.43 3.19 -5.86
CA TYR A 43 5.68 4.42 -5.67
C TYR A 43 4.26 4.10 -6.10
N VAL A 44 3.42 3.75 -5.12
CA VAL A 44 2.10 3.20 -5.41
C VAL A 44 1.05 4.28 -5.32
N TYR A 45 0.32 4.46 -6.40
CA TYR A 45 -0.84 5.34 -6.43
C TYR A 45 -2.10 4.48 -6.33
N PHE A 46 -2.91 4.75 -5.31
CA PHE A 46 -4.18 4.07 -5.10
C PHE A 46 -5.31 4.95 -5.61
N GLY A 47 -5.85 4.60 -6.77
CA GLY A 47 -6.96 5.36 -7.35
C GLY A 47 -8.29 5.03 -6.68
N ALA A 48 -9.19 6.01 -6.67
CA ALA A 48 -10.48 5.89 -5.99
C ALA A 48 -11.40 4.84 -6.62
N ASP A 49 -11.11 4.45 -7.86
CA ASP A 49 -11.92 3.48 -8.61
C ASP A 49 -11.45 2.03 -8.42
N GLY A 50 -10.49 1.78 -7.53
CA GLY A 50 -9.94 0.45 -7.32
C GLY A 50 -8.81 0.10 -8.28
N PHE A 51 -8.38 1.05 -9.11
CA PHE A 51 -7.23 0.91 -9.99
C PHE A 51 -6.14 1.87 -9.57
N GLY A 52 -4.95 1.63 -10.04
CA GLY A 52 -3.83 2.51 -9.74
C GLY A 52 -2.59 2.08 -10.48
N SER A 53 -1.46 2.51 -9.97
CA SER A 53 -0.18 2.21 -10.58
C SER A 53 0.89 2.02 -9.51
N ASP A 54 1.91 1.26 -9.86
CA ASP A 54 3.12 1.11 -9.05
C ASP A 54 4.30 1.46 -9.93
N GLU A 55 4.94 2.57 -9.62
CA GLU A 55 6.10 3.07 -10.33
C GLU A 55 7.34 2.50 -9.65
N LEU A 56 8.05 1.62 -10.35
CA LEU A 56 9.23 0.96 -9.81
C LEU A 56 10.47 1.77 -10.14
N ARG A 57 11.21 2.16 -9.13
CA ARG A 57 12.43 2.94 -9.26
C ARG A 57 13.58 2.25 -8.56
N TYR A 58 14.77 2.35 -9.12
CA TYR A 58 15.96 1.84 -8.45
C TYR A 58 16.18 2.57 -7.13
N ALA A 59 16.34 1.82 -6.05
CA ALA A 59 16.47 2.40 -4.72
C ALA A 59 17.74 3.23 -4.58
N ASP A 60 18.80 2.86 -5.31
CA ASP A 60 20.10 3.52 -5.18
C ASP A 60 20.16 4.89 -5.86
N ASN A 61 19.41 5.10 -6.95
CA ASN A 61 19.51 6.36 -7.70
C ASN A 61 18.15 6.97 -8.07
N GLY A 62 17.04 6.30 -7.75
CA GLY A 62 15.71 6.82 -8.04
C GLY A 62 15.29 6.76 -9.49
N ARG A 63 16.10 6.13 -10.35
CA ARG A 63 15.78 6.07 -11.77
C ARG A 63 14.61 5.14 -12.04
N LEU A 64 13.68 5.58 -12.87
CA LEU A 64 12.50 4.81 -13.23
C LEU A 64 12.88 3.57 -14.04
N LEU A 65 12.39 2.40 -13.60
CA LEU A 65 12.52 1.17 -14.37
C LEU A 65 11.25 0.89 -15.16
N ASP A 66 10.10 0.93 -14.51
CA ASP A 66 8.84 0.54 -15.13
C ASP A 66 7.68 1.08 -14.31
N THR A 67 6.51 1.11 -14.92
CA THR A 67 5.26 1.46 -14.24
C THR A 67 4.28 0.32 -14.47
N LEU A 68 3.82 -0.28 -13.38
CA LEU A 68 2.89 -1.40 -13.44
C LEU A 68 1.48 -0.91 -13.13
N ASN A 69 0.50 -1.43 -13.88
CA ASN A 69 -0.90 -1.18 -13.56
C ASN A 69 -1.32 -2.11 -12.43
N ILE A 70 -2.12 -1.61 -11.51
CA ILE A 70 -2.61 -2.41 -10.40
C ILE A 70 -4.13 -2.30 -10.27
N GLN A 71 -4.70 -3.32 -9.65
CA GLN A 71 -5.99 -3.25 -9.00
C GLN A 71 -5.74 -3.38 -7.51
N TRP A 72 -6.53 -2.71 -6.71
CA TRP A 72 -6.32 -2.73 -5.27
C TRP A 72 -7.64 -2.66 -4.53
N ASP A 73 -7.60 -3.12 -3.29
CA ASP A 73 -8.72 -3.02 -2.39
C ASP A 73 -8.18 -2.92 -0.96
N ALA A 74 -8.99 -2.38 -0.07
CA ALA A 74 -8.67 -2.33 1.35
C ALA A 74 -9.82 -2.94 2.11
N TYR A 75 -9.49 -3.80 3.07
CA TYR A 75 -10.48 -4.60 3.78
C TYR A 75 -9.99 -4.80 5.21
N ASP A 76 -10.74 -4.30 6.19
CA ASP A 76 -10.31 -4.23 7.59
C ASP A 76 -9.00 -3.46 7.70
N ASP A 77 -7.95 -4.12 8.15
CA ASP A 77 -6.61 -3.51 8.26
C ASP A 77 -5.66 -4.04 7.19
N THR A 78 -6.21 -4.54 6.09
CA THR A 78 -5.43 -5.20 5.05
C THR A 78 -5.63 -4.50 3.71
N VAL A 79 -4.53 -4.37 2.95
CA VAL A 79 -4.55 -3.82 1.60
C VAL A 79 -4.09 -4.91 0.64
N TYR A 80 -4.86 -5.12 -0.42
CA TYR A 80 -4.53 -6.08 -1.49
C TYR A 80 -4.11 -5.32 -2.72
N ILE A 81 -2.98 -5.71 -3.30
CA ILE A 81 -2.48 -5.12 -4.53
C ILE A 81 -2.26 -6.24 -5.54
N ASP A 82 -2.99 -6.17 -6.64
CA ASP A 82 -2.96 -7.17 -7.70
C ASP A 82 -2.24 -6.59 -8.90
N TYR A 83 -1.16 -7.23 -9.30
CA TYR A 83 -0.34 -6.82 -10.46
C TYR A 83 -0.71 -7.62 -11.72
N GLY A 84 -1.79 -8.39 -11.67
CA GLY A 84 -2.18 -9.23 -12.80
C GLY A 84 -1.18 -10.36 -13.01
N ARG A 85 -0.73 -10.51 -14.25
CA ARG A 85 0.22 -11.57 -14.58
C ARG A 85 1.67 -11.13 -14.52
N VAL A 86 1.91 -9.86 -14.19
CA VAL A 86 3.26 -9.30 -14.22
C VAL A 86 4.07 -9.78 -13.03
N ASP A 87 3.43 -9.87 -11.86
CA ASP A 87 4.12 -10.27 -10.65
C ASP A 87 3.11 -10.83 -9.65
N LEU A 88 3.64 -11.43 -8.58
CA LEU A 88 2.82 -11.97 -7.50
C LEU A 88 2.10 -10.83 -6.78
N PRO A 89 0.88 -11.06 -6.28
CA PRO A 89 0.18 -10.03 -5.53
C PRO A 89 0.89 -9.70 -4.23
N ARG A 90 0.75 -8.45 -3.81
CA ARG A 90 1.19 -7.98 -2.49
C ARG A 90 0.00 -7.80 -1.59
N GLU A 91 0.18 -8.17 -0.35
CA GLU A 91 -0.85 -8.01 0.67
C GLU A 91 -0.18 -7.34 1.86
N LEU A 92 -0.74 -6.23 2.29
CA LEU A 92 -0.26 -5.49 3.45
C LEU A 92 -1.22 -5.77 4.59
N ARG A 93 -0.77 -6.48 5.61
CA ARG A 93 -1.60 -6.84 6.76
C ARG A 93 -1.21 -6.05 7.99
N ARG A 94 -2.16 -5.88 8.89
CA ARG A 94 -1.99 -5.10 10.12
C ARG A 94 -1.44 -3.72 9.82
N VAL A 95 -2.16 -3.04 8.92
CA VAL A 95 -1.77 -1.70 8.45
C VAL A 95 -2.03 -0.69 9.55
N HIS A 96 -1.02 0.13 9.82
CA HIS A 96 -1.12 1.30 10.69
C HIS A 96 -0.61 2.50 9.94
N ILE A 97 -1.41 3.56 9.93
CA ILE A 97 -1.03 4.80 9.27
C ILE A 97 -0.98 5.90 10.31
N ARG A 98 0.14 6.59 10.37
CA ARG A 98 0.36 7.66 11.32
C ARG A 98 1.30 8.69 10.72
N ARG A 99 0.82 9.92 10.61
CA ARG A 99 1.64 11.06 10.14
C ARG A 99 2.31 10.79 8.79
N GLY A 100 1.56 10.22 7.86
CA GLY A 100 2.09 9.95 6.54
C GLY A 100 3.00 8.74 6.45
N MET A 101 3.07 7.93 7.51
CA MET A 101 3.81 6.68 7.51
C MET A 101 2.83 5.52 7.63
N LEU A 102 2.96 4.56 6.73
CA LEU A 102 2.21 3.32 6.75
C LEU A 102 3.15 2.19 7.12
N THR A 103 2.85 1.48 8.21
CA THR A 103 3.59 0.27 8.56
C THR A 103 2.66 -0.93 8.40
N ALA A 104 3.22 -2.04 7.97
CA ALA A 104 2.43 -3.24 7.74
C ALA A 104 3.33 -4.46 7.61
N ASP A 105 2.72 -5.63 7.76
CA ASP A 105 3.36 -6.89 7.42
C ASP A 105 3.12 -7.16 5.94
N LEU A 106 4.19 -7.27 5.17
CA LEU A 106 4.12 -7.53 3.73
C LEU A 106 4.10 -9.02 3.46
N TYR A 107 3.10 -9.45 2.69
CA TYR A 107 3.00 -10.81 2.16
C TYR A 107 3.11 -10.73 0.64
N ILE A 108 3.89 -11.61 0.06
CA ILE A 108 4.07 -11.72 -1.39
C ILE A 108 3.61 -13.09 -1.82
N GLY A 109 2.60 -13.15 -2.69
CA GLY A 109 2.03 -14.42 -3.12
C GLY A 109 1.50 -15.26 -1.96
N GLY A 110 1.00 -14.62 -0.93
CA GLY A 110 0.44 -15.28 0.25
C GLY A 110 1.47 -15.68 1.31
N ARG A 111 2.75 -15.35 1.12
CA ARG A 111 3.81 -15.72 2.07
C ARG A 111 4.38 -14.48 2.73
N TYR A 112 4.54 -14.54 4.04
CA TYR A 112 5.14 -13.44 4.80
C TYR A 112 6.54 -13.13 4.27
N TYR A 113 6.79 -11.85 4.04
CA TYR A 113 8.08 -11.38 3.53
C TYR A 113 8.84 -10.57 4.58
N ASP A 114 8.23 -9.48 5.05
CA ASP A 114 8.88 -8.59 6.01
C ASP A 114 7.86 -7.60 6.56
N ARG A 115 8.22 -6.94 7.65
CA ARG A 115 7.48 -5.78 8.10
C ARG A 115 8.06 -4.55 7.41
N ILE A 116 7.21 -3.75 6.80
CA ILE A 116 7.67 -2.67 5.93
C ILE A 116 7.06 -1.33 6.34
N THR A 117 7.66 -0.25 5.85
CA THR A 117 7.14 1.10 6.00
C THR A 117 7.05 1.75 4.63
N LEU A 118 5.89 2.33 4.34
CA LEU A 118 5.70 3.18 3.18
C LEU A 118 5.50 4.61 3.65
N TYR A 119 5.96 5.55 2.86
CA TYR A 119 5.86 6.98 3.18
C TYR A 119 4.98 7.68 2.15
N MET A 120 4.05 8.49 2.64
CA MET A 120 3.18 9.29 1.78
C MET A 120 4.01 10.38 1.09
N ARG A 121 3.78 10.51 -0.20
CA ARG A 121 4.54 11.46 -1.04
C ARG A 121 3.64 12.55 -1.58
#